data_56f65b93f8ca75fb9311c536d5ff8b78
#
_entry.id   56f65b93f8ca75fb9311c536d5ff8b78
#
_cell.length_a   1.000
_cell.length_b   1.000
_cell.length_c   1.000
_cell.angle_alpha   90.00
_cell.angle_beta   90.00
_cell.angle_gamma   90.00
#
_symmetry.space_group_name_H-M   'P 1'
#
loop_
_entity.id
_entity.type
_entity.pdbx_description
1 polymer ?
#
loop_
_entity_poly.entity_id
_entity_poly.type
_entity_poly.pdbx_seq_one_letter_code
_entity_poly.pdbx_strand_id
1 'polypeptide(L)'
;MATYASVALKSRVQAFEREMANAFASADIVIARAGASTCFELAACGKAAMLIPLPSAMRNHQHFNAEAFASKGAADEGIQAQLSAKQLYIYLMGRYDRPERLAEMAEKMRGLATPDAAARVADLVEGAAK
;
A
#
# COMPACT_ATOMS: atom_id res chain seq x y z
N MET A 1 -18.21 -10.19 -10.45
CA MET A 1 -18.97 -10.33 -9.18
C MET A 1 -19.29 -11.78 -8.83
N ALA A 2 -19.54 -12.66 -9.79
CA ALA A 2 -19.90 -14.06 -9.50
C ALA A 2 -18.85 -14.88 -8.73
N THR A 3 -17.58 -14.59 -8.87
CA THR A 3 -16.46 -15.41 -8.33
C THR A 3 -16.39 -15.41 -6.79
N TYR A 4 -16.70 -14.30 -6.15
CA TYR A 4 -16.67 -14.22 -4.67
C TYR A 4 -17.93 -14.79 -4.02
N ALA A 5 -19.05 -14.74 -4.71
CA ALA A 5 -20.32 -15.29 -4.21
C ALA A 5 -20.36 -16.83 -4.20
N SER A 6 -19.48 -17.49 -4.97
CA SER A 6 -19.40 -18.95 -5.04
C SER A 6 -18.58 -19.58 -3.92
N VAL A 7 -17.85 -18.80 -3.14
CA VAL A 7 -17.05 -19.25 -2.00
C VAL A 7 -17.62 -18.61 -0.73
N ALA A 8 -17.66 -19.36 0.38
CA ALA A 8 -18.17 -18.90 1.67
C ALA A 8 -17.25 -17.84 2.33
N LEU A 9 -16.79 -16.89 1.53
CA LEU A 9 -15.91 -15.80 1.95
C LEU A 9 -16.72 -14.52 2.08
N LYS A 10 -16.71 -13.90 3.25
CA LYS A 10 -17.29 -12.55 3.41
C LYS A 10 -16.51 -11.58 2.54
N SER A 11 -17.12 -11.03 1.53
CA SER A 11 -16.50 -10.09 0.62
C SER A 11 -17.39 -8.87 0.38
N ARG A 12 -16.76 -7.70 0.23
CA ARG A 12 -17.39 -6.46 -0.21
C ARG A 12 -16.69 -6.01 -1.48
N VAL A 13 -17.44 -5.93 -2.58
CA VAL A 13 -16.93 -5.48 -3.88
C VAL A 13 -17.69 -4.24 -4.31
N GLN A 14 -16.99 -3.17 -4.59
CA GLN A 14 -17.57 -1.90 -5.00
C GLN A 14 -16.69 -1.23 -6.05
N ALA A 15 -17.29 -0.38 -6.88
CA ALA A 15 -16.59 0.32 -7.95
C ALA A 15 -15.64 1.41 -7.42
N PHE A 16 -16.00 2.03 -6.31
CA PHE A 16 -15.26 3.13 -5.70
C PHE A 16 -15.46 3.15 -4.19
N GLU A 17 -14.38 3.39 -3.43
CA GLU A 17 -14.44 3.62 -1.98
C GLU A 17 -14.27 5.13 -1.70
N ARG A 18 -15.23 5.71 -1.01
CA ARG A 18 -15.20 7.14 -0.63
C ARG A 18 -14.47 7.36 0.69
N GLU A 19 -14.50 6.37 1.56
CA GLU A 19 -13.93 6.42 2.90
C GLU A 19 -12.65 5.59 2.99
N MET A 20 -11.65 5.93 2.13
CA MET A 20 -10.39 5.17 2.04
C MET A 20 -9.67 5.05 3.39
N ALA A 21 -9.69 6.09 4.22
CA ALA A 21 -9.08 6.06 5.54
C ALA A 21 -9.70 4.97 6.43
N ASN A 22 -11.03 4.82 6.40
CA ASN A 22 -11.74 3.79 7.15
C ASN A 22 -11.46 2.39 6.56
N ALA A 23 -11.39 2.27 5.24
CA ALA A 23 -11.03 1.03 4.58
C ALA A 23 -9.62 0.58 4.97
N PHE A 24 -8.65 1.49 4.94
CA PHE A 24 -7.30 1.19 5.41
C PHE A 24 -7.26 0.87 6.91
N ALA A 25 -7.98 1.63 7.75
CA ALA A 25 -8.03 1.38 9.19
C ALA A 25 -8.51 -0.04 9.52
N SER A 26 -9.48 -0.56 8.77
CA SER A 26 -10.06 -1.89 8.99
C SER A 26 -9.26 -3.05 8.40
N ALA A 27 -8.26 -2.78 7.56
CA ALA A 27 -7.46 -3.81 6.91
C ALA A 27 -6.26 -4.24 7.76
N ASP A 28 -5.93 -5.52 7.79
CA ASP A 28 -4.70 -6.05 8.35
C ASP A 28 -3.53 -5.91 7.36
N ILE A 29 -3.83 -6.07 6.07
CA ILE A 29 -2.88 -5.88 4.97
C ILE A 29 -3.61 -5.28 3.76
N VAL A 30 -2.92 -4.43 3.02
CA VAL A 30 -3.43 -3.81 1.79
C VAL A 30 -2.62 -4.31 0.59
N ILE A 31 -3.32 -4.73 -0.47
CA ILE A 31 -2.69 -5.07 -1.75
C ILE A 31 -3.11 -3.99 -2.75
N ALA A 32 -2.15 -3.24 -3.26
CA ALA A 32 -2.43 -2.07 -4.09
C ALA A 32 -1.39 -1.85 -5.19
N ARG A 33 -1.73 -0.99 -6.15
CA ARG A 33 -0.76 -0.42 -7.08
C ARG A 33 0.15 0.57 -6.34
N ALA A 34 1.40 0.69 -6.82
CA ALA A 34 2.40 1.57 -6.20
C ALA A 34 2.32 3.02 -6.74
N GLY A 35 1.11 3.57 -6.84
CA GLY A 35 0.91 5.00 -7.11
C GLY A 35 1.39 5.85 -5.93
N ALA A 36 1.95 7.03 -6.20
CA ALA A 36 2.50 7.89 -5.15
C ALA A 36 1.46 8.22 -4.06
N SER A 37 0.25 8.64 -4.45
CA SER A 37 -0.83 8.94 -3.49
C SER A 37 -1.12 7.75 -2.58
N THR A 38 -1.29 6.55 -3.18
CA THR A 38 -1.57 5.33 -2.42
C THR A 38 -0.45 5.01 -1.43
N CYS A 39 0.82 5.13 -1.85
CA CYS A 39 1.96 4.88 -0.98
C CYS A 39 1.98 5.83 0.22
N PHE A 40 1.75 7.14 0.01
CA PHE A 40 1.73 8.11 1.09
C PHE A 40 0.48 7.99 1.98
N GLU A 41 -0.66 7.62 1.44
CA GLU A 41 -1.87 7.33 2.22
C GLU A 41 -1.65 6.10 3.12
N LEU A 42 -1.02 5.04 2.61
CA LEU A 42 -0.64 3.87 3.40
C LEU A 42 0.34 4.23 4.51
N ALA A 43 1.32 5.09 4.22
CA ALA A 43 2.25 5.59 5.23
C ALA A 43 1.51 6.40 6.32
N ALA A 44 0.64 7.33 5.94
CA ALA A 44 -0.15 8.12 6.87
C ALA A 44 -1.03 7.27 7.78
N CYS A 45 -1.61 6.19 7.24
CA CYS A 45 -2.42 5.23 7.99
C CYS A 45 -1.59 4.17 8.72
N GLY A 46 -0.29 4.06 8.44
CA GLY A 46 0.61 3.05 9.01
C GLY A 46 0.12 1.64 8.71
N LYS A 47 -0.10 1.29 7.43
CA LYS A 47 -0.65 0.01 7.03
C LYS A 47 0.37 -0.87 6.32
N ALA A 48 0.45 -2.13 6.75
CA ALA A 48 1.20 -3.14 6.03
C ALA A 48 0.65 -3.30 4.61
N ALA A 49 1.53 -3.40 3.62
CA ALA A 49 1.10 -3.48 2.23
C ALA A 49 1.97 -4.40 1.37
N MET A 50 1.33 -5.00 0.36
CA MET A 50 2.01 -5.49 -0.84
C MET A 50 1.75 -4.49 -1.97
N LEU A 51 2.80 -3.90 -2.49
CA LEU A 51 2.76 -2.95 -3.59
C LEU A 51 3.06 -3.67 -4.91
N ILE A 52 2.15 -3.55 -5.87
CA ILE A 52 2.27 -4.20 -7.17
C ILE A 52 2.38 -3.10 -8.24
N PRO A 53 3.60 -2.72 -8.67
CA PRO A 53 3.79 -1.72 -9.71
C PRO A 53 3.04 -2.06 -10.99
N LEU A 54 2.47 -1.05 -11.64
CA LEU A 54 1.86 -1.21 -12.95
C LEU A 54 2.96 -1.33 -14.01
N PRO A 55 3.04 -2.46 -14.76
CA PRO A 55 4.14 -2.69 -15.71
C PRO A 55 4.23 -1.64 -16.84
N SER A 56 3.09 -1.04 -17.21
CA SER A 56 2.99 0.00 -18.24
C SER A 56 3.13 1.43 -17.72
N ALA A 57 3.48 1.61 -16.43
CA ALA A 57 3.66 2.94 -15.86
C ALA A 57 4.83 3.66 -16.56
N MET A 58 4.55 4.88 -17.06
CA MET A 58 5.58 5.71 -17.70
C MET A 58 6.83 5.81 -16.82
N ARG A 59 8.02 5.61 -17.42
CA ARG A 59 9.32 5.73 -16.75
C ARG A 59 9.47 4.87 -15.49
N ASN A 60 8.70 3.78 -15.35
CA ASN A 60 8.76 2.87 -14.20
C ASN A 60 8.57 3.53 -12.82
N HIS A 61 7.94 4.71 -12.74
CA HIS A 61 7.82 5.45 -11.47
C HIS A 61 7.12 4.65 -10.37
N GLN A 62 6.17 3.74 -10.71
CA GLN A 62 5.56 2.88 -9.70
C GLN A 62 6.53 1.84 -9.13
N HIS A 63 7.45 1.33 -9.94
CA HIS A 63 8.50 0.45 -9.44
C HIS A 63 9.40 1.17 -8.43
N PHE A 64 9.86 2.37 -8.76
CA PHE A 64 10.66 3.17 -7.81
C PHE A 64 9.90 3.53 -6.53
N ASN A 65 8.59 3.80 -6.63
CA ASN A 65 7.77 3.99 -5.45
C ASN A 65 7.73 2.72 -4.58
N ALA A 66 7.44 1.55 -5.18
CA ALA A 66 7.40 0.29 -4.44
C ALA A 66 8.75 -0.03 -3.79
N GLU A 67 9.85 0.11 -4.53
CA GLU A 67 11.21 -0.11 -4.04
C GLU A 67 11.56 0.82 -2.87
N ALA A 68 11.17 2.09 -2.92
CA ALA A 68 11.43 3.06 -1.85
C ALA A 68 10.82 2.64 -0.50
N PHE A 69 9.66 1.97 -0.52
CA PHE A 69 9.01 1.45 0.68
C PHE A 69 9.51 0.04 1.03
N ALA A 70 9.71 -0.82 0.03
CA ALA A 70 10.14 -2.20 0.23
C ALA A 70 11.57 -2.28 0.77
N SER A 71 12.50 -1.47 0.28
CA SER A 71 13.89 -1.41 0.77
C SER A 71 14.00 -1.05 2.26
N LYS A 72 12.99 -0.38 2.81
CA LYS A 72 12.90 -0.05 4.24
C LYS A 72 12.10 -1.07 5.05
N GLY A 73 11.61 -2.13 4.40
CA GLY A 73 10.76 -3.14 5.00
C GLY A 73 9.36 -2.62 5.41
N ALA A 74 8.94 -1.50 4.81
CA ALA A 74 7.63 -0.89 5.06
C ALA A 74 6.52 -1.50 4.18
N ALA A 75 6.90 -2.16 3.09
CA ALA A 75 6.00 -2.91 2.20
C ALA A 75 6.73 -4.11 1.60
N ASP A 76 5.97 -5.04 1.04
CA ASP A 76 6.50 -6.04 0.11
C ASP A 76 6.22 -5.59 -1.33
N GLU A 77 7.13 -5.85 -2.25
CA GLU A 77 6.91 -5.62 -3.66
C GLU A 77 6.45 -6.90 -4.36
N GLY A 78 5.37 -6.81 -5.13
CA GLY A 78 4.85 -7.89 -5.95
C GLY A 78 5.05 -7.61 -7.43
N ILE A 79 5.64 -8.53 -8.17
CA ILE A 79 5.78 -8.43 -9.63
C ILE A 79 4.55 -9.06 -10.28
N GLN A 80 3.72 -8.27 -10.96
CA GLN A 80 2.44 -8.73 -11.53
C GLN A 80 2.58 -10.00 -12.38
N ALA A 81 3.61 -10.07 -13.24
CA ALA A 81 3.82 -11.23 -14.12
C ALA A 81 4.13 -12.53 -13.36
N GLN A 82 4.56 -12.45 -12.11
CA GLN A 82 4.90 -13.55 -11.24
C GLN A 82 3.81 -13.89 -10.22
N LEU A 83 2.78 -13.05 -10.10
CA LEU A 83 1.70 -13.23 -9.12
C LEU A 83 0.56 -14.04 -9.73
N SER A 84 0.59 -15.35 -9.52
CA SER A 84 -0.59 -16.20 -9.69
C SER A 84 -1.47 -16.19 -8.44
N ALA A 85 -2.72 -16.66 -8.57
CA ALA A 85 -3.60 -16.83 -7.42
C ALA A 85 -2.99 -17.71 -6.31
N LYS A 86 -2.24 -18.76 -6.70
CA LYS A 86 -1.54 -19.65 -5.76
C LYS A 86 -0.43 -18.91 -5.01
N GLN A 87 0.36 -18.08 -5.69
CA GLN A 87 1.43 -17.31 -5.04
C GLN A 87 0.88 -16.25 -4.09
N LEU A 88 -0.21 -15.58 -4.49
CA LEU A 88 -0.90 -14.63 -3.61
C LEU A 88 -1.46 -15.32 -2.38
N TYR A 89 -2.07 -16.50 -2.54
CA TYR A 89 -2.56 -17.31 -1.41
C TYR A 89 -1.41 -17.68 -0.45
N ILE A 90 -0.30 -18.20 -0.96
CA ILE A 90 0.87 -18.57 -0.14
C ILE A 90 1.40 -17.33 0.62
N TYR A 91 1.48 -16.20 -0.06
CA TYR A 91 1.91 -14.95 0.57
C TYR A 91 0.99 -14.54 1.72
N LEU A 92 -0.32 -14.51 1.48
CA LEU A 92 -1.30 -14.13 2.50
C LEU A 92 -1.31 -15.08 3.69
N MET A 93 -1.24 -16.39 3.45
CA MET A 93 -1.16 -17.38 4.53
C MET A 93 0.12 -17.21 5.36
N GLY A 94 1.25 -16.95 4.71
CA GLY A 94 2.51 -16.68 5.41
C GLY A 94 2.48 -15.41 6.27
N ARG A 95 1.60 -14.43 5.95
CA ARG A 95 1.36 -13.23 6.77
C ARG A 95 0.34 -13.50 7.87
N TYR A 96 -0.69 -14.27 7.58
CA TYR A 96 -1.69 -14.70 8.57
C TYR A 96 -1.06 -15.50 9.71
N ASP A 97 -0.14 -16.41 9.39
CA ASP A 97 0.57 -17.23 10.38
C ASP A 97 1.61 -16.44 11.20
N ARG A 98 1.96 -15.24 10.79
CA ARG A 98 2.98 -14.39 11.43
C ARG A 98 2.51 -12.94 11.53
N PRO A 99 1.51 -12.64 12.36
CA PRO A 99 0.94 -11.30 12.49
C PRO A 99 1.95 -10.26 13.00
N GLU A 100 3.00 -10.69 13.73
CA GLU A 100 4.09 -9.82 14.16
C GLU A 100 4.82 -9.17 12.98
N ARG A 101 4.94 -9.86 11.84
CA ARG A 101 5.54 -9.28 10.62
C ARG A 101 4.69 -8.19 10.01
N LEU A 102 3.37 -8.31 10.07
CA LEU A 102 2.47 -7.23 9.63
C LEU A 102 2.59 -6.01 10.54
N ALA A 103 2.70 -6.23 11.85
CA ALA A 103 2.89 -5.16 12.82
C ALA A 103 4.21 -4.41 12.60
N GLU A 104 5.32 -5.12 12.40
CA GLU A 104 6.63 -4.53 12.09
C GLU A 104 6.59 -3.71 10.78
N MET A 105 5.96 -4.26 9.74
CA MET A 105 5.81 -3.57 8.46
C MET A 105 4.97 -2.30 8.60
N ALA A 106 3.87 -2.38 9.33
CA ALA A 106 2.98 -1.25 9.61
C ALA A 106 3.69 -0.13 10.40
N GLU A 107 4.53 -0.48 11.37
CA GLU A 107 5.35 0.48 12.11
C GLU A 107 6.37 1.18 11.20
N LYS A 108 7.10 0.42 10.40
CA LYS A 108 8.04 0.98 9.42
C LYS A 108 7.33 1.87 8.39
N MET A 109 6.14 1.46 7.94
CA MET A 109 5.31 2.25 7.02
C MET A 109 4.93 3.59 7.65
N ARG A 110 4.49 3.59 8.92
CA ARG A 110 4.17 4.82 9.66
C ARG A 110 5.37 5.74 9.82
N GLY A 111 6.57 5.18 9.98
CA GLY A 111 7.82 5.94 10.06
C GLY A 111 8.19 6.68 8.77
N LEU A 112 7.56 6.36 7.64
CA LEU A 112 7.72 7.04 6.36
C LEU A 112 6.66 8.11 6.09
N ALA A 113 5.71 8.30 7.00
CA ALA A 113 4.70 9.34 6.88
C ALA A 113 5.34 10.74 7.00
N THR A 114 4.83 11.68 6.21
CA THR A 114 5.22 13.10 6.27
C THR A 114 3.97 13.95 6.48
N PRO A 115 3.39 13.95 7.69
CA PRO A 115 2.12 14.62 7.97
C PRO A 115 2.21 16.13 7.82
N ASP A 116 3.40 16.70 7.94
CA ASP A 116 3.72 18.12 7.81
C ASP A 116 4.13 18.55 6.37
N ALA A 117 4.03 17.65 5.39
CA ALA A 117 4.51 17.92 4.02
C ALA A 117 3.92 19.20 3.42
N ALA A 118 2.62 19.44 3.60
CA ALA A 118 1.96 20.63 3.07
C ALA A 118 2.48 21.93 3.73
N ALA A 119 2.69 21.92 5.06
CA ALA A 119 3.26 23.05 5.77
C ALA A 119 4.69 23.34 5.30
N ARG A 120 5.51 22.31 5.16
CA ARG A 120 6.90 22.45 4.68
C ARG A 120 6.98 23.02 3.26
N VAL A 121 6.05 22.63 2.39
CA VAL A 121 5.97 23.21 1.03
C VAL A 121 5.55 24.69 1.10
N ALA A 122 4.60 25.04 1.94
CA ALA A 122 4.18 26.43 2.14
C ALA A 122 5.36 27.29 2.64
N ASP A 123 6.11 26.82 3.63
CA ASP A 123 7.29 27.52 4.17
C ASP A 123 8.36 27.75 3.09
N LEU A 124 8.59 26.75 2.20
CA LEU A 124 9.52 26.88 1.09
C LEU A 124 9.08 27.95 0.08
N VAL A 125 7.79 27.99 -0.25
CA VAL A 125 7.21 28.98 -1.17
C VAL A 125 7.32 30.38 -0.57
N GLU A 126 6.97 30.57 0.70
CA GLU A 126 7.09 31.85 1.40
C GLU A 126 8.54 32.30 1.52
N GLY A 127 9.46 31.38 1.76
CA GLY A 127 10.90 31.67 1.80
C GLY A 127 11.48 32.11 0.47
N ALA A 128 10.97 31.53 -0.64
CA ALA A 128 11.42 31.87 -2.00
C ALA A 128 10.80 33.18 -2.53
N ALA A 129 9.75 33.69 -1.92
CA ALA A 129 9.06 34.93 -2.30
C ALA A 129 9.72 36.22 -1.69
N LYS A 130 10.76 36.04 -0.89
CA LYS A 130 11.59 37.13 -0.31
C LYS A 130 12.86 37.34 -1.09
#